data_d7e1cfd7817c4e5adf67f9c0d435b30e
#
_entry.id   d7e1cfd7817c4e5adf67f9c0d435b30e
#
_cell.length_a   1.000
_cell.length_b   1.000
_cell.length_c   1.000
_cell.angle_alpha   90.00
_cell.angle_beta   90.00
_cell.angle_gamma   90.00
#
_symmetry.space_group_name_H-M   'P 1'
#
loop_
_entity.id
_entity.type
_entity.pdbx_description
1 polymer ?
#
loop_
_entity_poly.entity_id
_entity_poly.type
_entity_poly.pdbx_seq_one_letter_code
_entity_poly.pdbx_strand_id
1 'polypeptide(L)'
;KLKEAGLFINIRTIEGPQGAWITVDGKKVLNLCSNNYLGFANNPRVKSSAQKAIETYGVGPAAVRTIAGTTNLHKELEQKLALFKGVESTITFQSGFCANLAVIPAIVGDGDVVFSDELNHASIIDGCRLSKARIVRYGHCNPKDLQKKIADETLVSHSSTKRSGNTPPLSPPLQGGEGGVENLPPGEKKTNRLLIITDGVFSMEGDIAPLPEIVEIADKYGAITMVDDAHGEGVLGRGGR
;
A
#
# COMPACT_ATOMS: atom_id res chain seq x y z
N LYS A 1 12.91 24.63 -22.74
CA LYS A 1 12.11 23.43 -23.16
C LYS A 1 10.93 23.15 -22.24
N LEU A 2 11.11 22.85 -20.90
CA LEU A 2 9.98 22.56 -20.00
C LEU A 2 9.07 23.79 -19.81
N LYS A 3 9.64 24.98 -19.63
CA LYS A 3 8.87 26.24 -19.52
C LYS A 3 8.10 26.56 -20.81
N GLU A 4 8.73 26.39 -21.95
CA GLU A 4 8.13 26.60 -23.26
C GLU A 4 7.00 25.60 -23.57
N ALA A 5 7.14 24.37 -23.05
CA ALA A 5 6.12 23.32 -23.16
C ALA A 5 5.00 23.42 -22.11
N GLY A 6 5.04 24.41 -21.21
CA GLY A 6 4.04 24.51 -20.12
C GLY A 6 4.13 23.41 -19.05
N LEU A 7 5.18 22.61 -19.08
CA LEU A 7 5.38 21.47 -18.16
C LEU A 7 6.23 21.83 -16.93
N PHE A 8 6.66 23.08 -16.81
CA PHE A 8 7.45 23.52 -15.66
C PHE A 8 6.54 23.84 -14.48
N ILE A 9 6.64 23.02 -13.43
CA ILE A 9 5.92 23.25 -12.19
C ILE A 9 6.74 24.19 -11.31
N ASN A 10 6.15 25.32 -10.94
CA ASN A 10 6.75 26.25 -9.99
C ASN A 10 6.44 25.76 -8.56
N ILE A 11 7.47 25.29 -7.85
CA ILE A 11 7.34 24.87 -6.46
C ILE A 11 7.24 26.11 -5.57
N ARG A 12 6.12 26.27 -4.88
CA ARG A 12 5.88 27.38 -3.96
C ARG A 12 6.51 27.10 -2.59
N THR A 13 7.01 28.13 -1.94
CA THR A 13 7.59 28.06 -0.60
C THR A 13 6.54 28.35 0.44
N ILE A 14 6.37 27.43 1.39
CA ILE A 14 5.51 27.60 2.57
C ILE A 14 6.38 28.09 3.71
N GLU A 15 5.97 29.19 4.35
CA GLU A 15 6.66 29.83 5.45
C GLU A 15 5.95 29.50 6.77
N GLY A 16 6.71 28.93 7.71
CA GLY A 16 6.20 28.57 9.04
C GLY A 16 5.48 27.20 9.11
N PRO A 17 4.74 26.94 10.19
CA PRO A 17 4.13 25.64 10.45
C PRO A 17 2.91 25.37 9.58
N GLN A 18 2.65 24.09 9.34
CA GLN A 18 1.44 23.63 8.64
C GLN A 18 0.19 23.84 9.50
N GLY A 19 -0.90 24.28 8.85
CA GLY A 19 -2.18 24.50 9.46
C GLY A 19 -3.25 24.80 8.41
N ALA A 20 -4.48 25.13 8.85
CA ALA A 20 -5.55 25.57 7.95
C ALA A 20 -5.20 26.88 7.23
N TRP A 21 -4.48 27.76 7.89
CA TRP A 21 -3.92 28.98 7.30
C TRP A 21 -2.39 28.88 7.26
N ILE A 22 -1.81 29.13 6.10
CA ILE A 22 -0.37 29.11 5.87
C ILE A 22 0.06 30.39 5.16
N THR A 23 1.34 30.70 5.26
CA THR A 23 1.95 31.78 4.45
C THR A 23 2.66 31.16 3.26
N VAL A 24 2.35 31.63 2.06
CA VAL A 24 2.96 31.22 0.80
C VAL A 24 3.41 32.46 0.05
N ASP A 25 4.70 32.55 -0.24
CA ASP A 25 5.29 33.71 -0.93
C ASP A 25 4.86 35.04 -0.27
N GLY A 26 4.94 35.10 1.08
CA GLY A 26 4.57 36.27 1.89
C GLY A 26 3.05 36.54 2.02
N LYS A 27 2.19 35.69 1.46
CA LYS A 27 0.73 35.87 1.52
C LYS A 27 0.06 34.80 2.38
N LYS A 28 -0.82 35.24 3.28
CA LYS A 28 -1.66 34.31 4.08
C LYS A 28 -2.77 33.73 3.22
N VAL A 29 -2.82 32.41 3.10
CA VAL A 29 -3.80 31.67 2.30
C VAL A 29 -4.42 30.54 3.09
N LEU A 30 -5.66 30.15 2.74
CA LEU A 30 -6.31 28.95 3.25
C LEU A 30 -5.72 27.72 2.53
N ASN A 31 -5.26 26.74 3.31
CA ASN A 31 -4.65 25.52 2.78
C ASN A 31 -5.71 24.42 2.60
N LEU A 32 -6.14 24.21 1.36
CA LEU A 32 -7.08 23.16 0.97
C LEU A 32 -6.41 21.95 0.29
N CYS A 33 -5.08 21.93 0.21
CA CYS A 33 -4.32 20.89 -0.50
C CYS A 33 -3.47 20.01 0.44
N SER A 34 -3.69 20.08 1.74
CA SER A 34 -2.85 19.38 2.72
C SER A 34 -3.36 17.98 2.99
N ASN A 35 -2.44 17.01 3.12
CA ASN A 35 -2.74 15.66 3.65
C ASN A 35 -2.77 15.63 5.19
N ASN A 36 -2.74 16.79 5.86
CA ASN A 36 -2.82 16.91 7.30
C ASN A 36 -4.27 16.80 7.82
N TYR A 37 -4.99 15.78 7.39
CA TYR A 37 -6.44 15.58 7.65
C TYR A 37 -6.81 15.66 9.13
N LEU A 38 -5.96 15.10 10.01
CA LEU A 38 -6.17 15.04 11.45
C LEU A 38 -5.55 16.23 12.21
N GLY A 39 -4.89 17.17 11.52
CA GLY A 39 -4.27 18.34 12.12
C GLY A 39 -3.04 18.04 13.00
N PHE A 40 -2.39 16.90 12.83
CA PHE A 40 -1.29 16.46 13.70
C PHE A 40 0.05 17.11 13.36
N ALA A 41 0.25 17.65 12.18
CA ALA A 41 1.54 18.18 11.73
C ALA A 41 2.14 19.26 12.68
N ASN A 42 1.30 20.05 13.36
CA ASN A 42 1.75 21.07 14.32
C ASN A 42 1.10 20.91 15.71
N ASN A 43 0.60 19.72 16.04
CA ASN A 43 -0.04 19.46 17.33
C ASN A 43 1.01 19.54 18.47
N PRO A 44 0.75 20.31 19.55
CA PRO A 44 1.70 20.50 20.65
C PRO A 44 2.08 19.19 21.35
N ARG A 45 1.14 18.25 21.52
CA ARG A 45 1.40 16.95 22.15
C ARG A 45 2.33 16.10 21.30
N VAL A 46 2.09 16.06 19.97
CA VAL A 46 2.93 15.33 19.02
C VAL A 46 4.35 15.90 19.01
N LYS A 47 4.49 17.23 18.96
CA LYS A 47 5.79 17.91 19.03
C LYS A 47 6.53 17.58 20.33
N SER A 48 5.88 17.67 21.47
CA SER A 48 6.49 17.34 22.76
C SER A 48 6.96 15.89 22.83
N SER A 49 6.15 14.96 22.29
CA SER A 49 6.53 13.54 22.22
C SER A 49 7.76 13.31 21.33
N ALA A 50 7.81 14.00 20.18
CA ALA A 50 8.95 13.92 19.27
C ALA A 50 10.25 14.49 19.93
N GLN A 51 10.17 15.62 20.64
CA GLN A 51 11.31 16.19 21.38
C GLN A 51 11.83 15.20 22.42
N LYS A 52 10.96 14.60 23.24
CA LYS A 52 11.35 13.60 24.24
C LYS A 52 11.99 12.37 23.59
N ALA A 53 11.45 11.92 22.45
CA ALA A 53 12.04 10.80 21.73
C ALA A 53 13.46 11.13 21.22
N ILE A 54 13.67 12.33 20.69
CA ILE A 54 15.01 12.79 20.25
C ILE A 54 15.99 12.84 21.43
N GLU A 55 15.57 13.34 22.59
CA GLU A 55 16.40 13.38 23.81
C GLU A 55 16.81 11.97 24.26
N THR A 56 15.93 10.98 24.11
CA THR A 56 16.17 9.62 24.59
C THR A 56 16.90 8.73 23.59
N TYR A 57 16.56 8.86 22.29
CA TYR A 57 16.99 7.94 21.23
C TYR A 57 17.87 8.59 20.16
N GLY A 58 18.07 9.90 20.20
CA GLY A 58 18.70 10.65 19.13
C GLY A 58 17.77 10.84 17.92
N VAL A 59 18.33 11.26 16.78
CA VAL A 59 17.57 11.63 15.57
C VAL A 59 17.20 10.44 14.69
N GLY A 60 17.73 9.26 14.96
CA GLY A 60 17.40 8.07 14.16
C GLY A 60 18.26 6.85 14.52
N PRO A 61 17.90 5.67 14.02
CA PRO A 61 18.54 4.40 14.38
C PRO A 61 19.91 4.18 13.74
N ALA A 62 20.33 5.01 12.79
CA ALA A 62 21.61 4.97 12.08
C ALA A 62 21.92 3.62 11.39
N ALA A 63 20.94 2.74 11.23
CA ALA A 63 21.08 1.42 10.60
C ALA A 63 19.77 0.94 9.99
N VAL A 64 19.84 -0.06 9.13
CA VAL A 64 18.66 -0.73 8.56
C VAL A 64 17.97 -1.62 9.61
N ARG A 65 16.64 -1.76 9.49
CA ARG A 65 15.77 -2.47 10.43
C ARG A 65 16.24 -3.91 10.72
N THR A 66 16.72 -4.60 9.71
CA THR A 66 17.08 -6.02 9.78
C THR A 66 18.45 -6.30 10.42
N ILE A 67 19.29 -5.29 10.62
CA ILE A 67 20.64 -5.47 11.21
C ILE A 67 20.68 -4.87 12.61
N ALA A 68 20.69 -3.54 12.75
CA ALA A 68 20.83 -2.84 14.03
C ALA A 68 19.90 -1.62 14.15
N GLY A 69 18.93 -1.45 13.26
CA GLY A 69 18.05 -0.28 13.19
C GLY A 69 16.67 -0.47 13.79
N THR A 70 16.33 -1.63 14.36
CA THR A 70 15.05 -1.83 15.03
C THR A 70 15.18 -1.49 16.51
N THR A 71 14.58 -0.37 16.91
CA THR A 71 14.51 0.06 18.31
C THR A 71 13.20 -0.44 18.96
N ASN A 72 13.12 -0.35 20.29
CA ASN A 72 11.88 -0.64 21.03
C ASN A 72 10.73 0.30 20.61
N LEU A 73 11.00 1.55 20.20
CA LEU A 73 9.96 2.45 19.67
C LEU A 73 9.28 1.90 18.42
N HIS A 74 10.03 1.27 17.52
CA HIS A 74 9.42 0.61 16.35
C HIS A 74 8.47 -0.51 16.78
N LYS A 75 8.89 -1.34 17.72
CA LYS A 75 8.07 -2.45 18.21
C LYS A 75 6.83 -1.98 18.95
N GLU A 76 6.96 -0.95 19.79
CA GLU A 76 5.83 -0.35 20.48
C GLU A 76 4.83 0.28 19.51
N LEU A 77 5.30 0.97 18.48
CA LEU A 77 4.44 1.55 17.44
C LEU A 77 3.72 0.45 16.66
N GLU A 78 4.44 -0.57 16.20
CA GLU A 78 3.87 -1.71 15.47
C GLU A 78 2.80 -2.42 16.29
N GLN A 79 3.03 -2.68 17.57
CA GLN A 79 2.02 -3.27 18.47
C GLN A 79 0.78 -2.39 18.63
N LYS A 80 0.96 -1.08 18.84
CA LYS A 80 -0.16 -0.13 18.97
C LYS A 80 -0.97 -0.04 17.68
N LEU A 81 -0.32 -0.03 16.53
CA LEU A 81 -1.00 -0.04 15.23
C LEU A 81 -1.77 -1.34 15.01
N ALA A 82 -1.19 -2.50 15.36
CA ALA A 82 -1.87 -3.79 15.25
C ALA A 82 -3.14 -3.81 16.11
N LEU A 83 -3.06 -3.33 17.36
CA LEU A 83 -4.22 -3.21 18.24
C LEU A 83 -5.27 -2.22 17.69
N PHE A 84 -4.83 -1.09 17.16
CA PHE A 84 -5.73 -0.09 16.58
C PHE A 84 -6.48 -0.65 15.36
N LYS A 85 -5.79 -1.35 14.48
CA LYS A 85 -6.40 -1.96 13.27
C LYS A 85 -7.13 -3.27 13.56
N GLY A 86 -6.91 -3.90 14.72
CA GLY A 86 -7.46 -5.21 15.04
C GLY A 86 -6.87 -6.33 14.18
N VAL A 87 -5.60 -6.24 13.82
CA VAL A 87 -4.85 -7.22 13.02
C VAL A 87 -3.79 -7.91 13.86
N GLU A 88 -3.29 -9.05 13.39
CA GLU A 88 -2.29 -9.86 14.07
C GLU A 88 -0.96 -9.12 14.23
N SER A 89 -0.50 -8.45 13.19
CA SER A 89 0.79 -7.74 13.19
C SER A 89 0.81 -6.58 12.21
N THR A 90 1.74 -5.66 12.43
CA THR A 90 2.03 -4.55 11.52
C THR A 90 3.53 -4.39 11.35
N ILE A 91 3.94 -3.79 10.25
CA ILE A 91 5.30 -3.37 9.97
C ILE A 91 5.31 -1.92 9.50
N THR A 92 6.26 -1.12 9.96
CA THR A 92 6.36 0.29 9.61
C THR A 92 7.45 0.57 8.58
N PHE A 93 7.15 1.47 7.64
CA PHE A 93 8.05 1.97 6.61
C PHE A 93 8.16 3.49 6.70
N GLN A 94 9.14 4.09 6.01
CA GLN A 94 9.37 5.54 6.01
C GLN A 94 8.24 6.32 5.31
N SER A 95 7.52 5.70 4.42
CA SER A 95 6.39 6.29 3.69
C SER A 95 5.50 5.21 3.08
N GLY A 96 4.27 5.56 2.69
CA GLY A 96 3.37 4.69 1.91
C GLY A 96 3.99 4.30 0.57
N PHE A 97 4.74 5.21 -0.06
CA PHE A 97 5.50 4.91 -1.28
C PHE A 97 6.46 3.73 -1.07
N CYS A 98 7.29 3.79 -0.02
CA CYS A 98 8.21 2.71 0.32
C CYS A 98 7.47 1.42 0.71
N ALA A 99 6.32 1.53 1.38
CA ALA A 99 5.49 0.38 1.72
C ALA A 99 5.01 -0.36 0.46
N ASN A 100 4.45 0.35 -0.52
CA ASN A 100 4.01 -0.26 -1.78
C ASN A 100 5.16 -0.91 -2.55
N LEU A 101 6.32 -0.24 -2.65
CA LEU A 101 7.50 -0.80 -3.33
C LEU A 101 8.08 -2.04 -2.62
N ALA A 102 7.90 -2.15 -1.30
CA ALA A 102 8.40 -3.29 -0.54
C ALA A 102 7.40 -4.45 -0.51
N VAL A 103 6.11 -4.16 -0.27
CA VAL A 103 5.08 -5.16 -0.02
C VAL A 103 4.66 -5.87 -1.30
N ILE A 104 4.41 -5.15 -2.39
CA ILE A 104 3.92 -5.76 -3.63
C ILE A 104 4.90 -6.81 -4.17
N PRO A 105 6.21 -6.52 -4.35
CA PRO A 105 7.16 -7.54 -4.82
C PRO A 105 7.44 -8.67 -3.81
N ALA A 106 7.09 -8.49 -2.53
CA ALA A 106 7.20 -9.55 -1.53
C ALA A 106 6.03 -10.54 -1.60
N ILE A 107 4.85 -10.09 -2.07
CA ILE A 107 3.63 -10.91 -2.15
C ILE A 107 3.56 -11.65 -3.48
N VAL A 108 3.88 -10.97 -4.60
CA VAL A 108 3.75 -11.48 -5.97
C VAL A 108 5.03 -11.32 -6.76
N GLY A 109 5.24 -12.21 -7.74
CA GLY A 109 6.43 -12.24 -8.59
C GLY A 109 6.12 -12.76 -10.00
N ASP A 110 7.19 -13.17 -10.71
CA ASP A 110 7.07 -13.75 -12.03
C ASP A 110 6.15 -14.99 -12.03
N GLY A 111 5.19 -15.01 -12.95
CA GLY A 111 4.14 -16.03 -13.05
C GLY A 111 2.88 -15.73 -12.27
N ASP A 112 2.87 -14.72 -11.37
CA ASP A 112 1.69 -14.26 -10.66
C ASP A 112 0.95 -13.17 -11.47
N VAL A 113 -0.29 -12.86 -11.10
CA VAL A 113 -1.12 -11.84 -11.76
C VAL A 113 -1.61 -10.81 -10.75
N VAL A 114 -1.43 -9.54 -11.09
CA VAL A 114 -1.93 -8.39 -10.32
C VAL A 114 -3.06 -7.71 -11.08
N PHE A 115 -4.23 -7.62 -10.46
CA PHE A 115 -5.35 -6.82 -10.95
C PHE A 115 -5.31 -5.47 -10.24
N SER A 116 -5.06 -4.41 -10.99
CA SER A 116 -4.88 -3.05 -10.46
C SER A 116 -5.95 -2.12 -11.01
N ASP A 117 -6.59 -1.33 -10.14
CA ASP A 117 -7.44 -0.22 -10.59
C ASP A 117 -6.64 0.73 -11.48
N GLU A 118 -7.24 1.24 -12.54
CA GLU A 118 -6.55 2.08 -13.54
C GLU A 118 -6.10 3.43 -13.01
N LEU A 119 -6.71 3.94 -11.92
CA LEU A 119 -6.37 5.20 -11.26
C LEU A 119 -5.55 5.04 -9.98
N ASN A 120 -5.08 3.84 -9.68
CA ASN A 120 -4.20 3.60 -8.52
C ASN A 120 -2.99 4.53 -8.51
N HIS A 121 -2.57 4.89 -7.30
CA HIS A 121 -1.41 5.73 -7.05
C HIS A 121 -0.13 5.22 -7.75
N ALA A 122 0.74 6.14 -8.19
CA ALA A 122 1.96 5.83 -8.92
C ALA A 122 2.88 4.82 -8.21
N SER A 123 2.95 4.85 -6.86
CA SER A 123 3.76 3.89 -6.09
C SER A 123 3.26 2.46 -6.21
N ILE A 124 1.95 2.25 -6.34
CA ILE A 124 1.35 0.93 -6.62
C ILE A 124 1.78 0.44 -8.00
N ILE A 125 1.67 1.33 -9.00
CA ILE A 125 2.09 1.02 -10.38
C ILE A 125 3.58 0.61 -10.42
N ASP A 126 4.44 1.35 -9.70
CA ASP A 126 5.87 1.06 -9.66
C ASP A 126 6.18 -0.23 -8.87
N GLY A 127 5.49 -0.47 -7.75
CA GLY A 127 5.57 -1.72 -7.00
C GLY A 127 5.16 -2.94 -7.85
N CYS A 128 4.07 -2.82 -8.62
CA CYS A 128 3.63 -3.85 -9.56
C CYS A 128 4.68 -4.13 -10.65
N ARG A 129 5.30 -3.09 -11.20
CA ARG A 129 6.38 -3.24 -12.19
C ARG A 129 7.60 -3.95 -11.61
N LEU A 130 7.99 -3.61 -10.38
CA LEU A 130 9.12 -4.24 -9.68
C LEU A 130 8.89 -5.71 -9.38
N SER A 131 7.65 -6.13 -9.13
CA SER A 131 7.30 -7.51 -8.83
C SER A 131 7.53 -8.47 -9.99
N LYS A 132 7.57 -7.97 -11.23
CA LYS A 132 7.58 -8.75 -12.48
C LYS A 132 6.33 -9.60 -12.69
N ALA A 133 5.33 -9.49 -11.84
CA ALA A 133 4.04 -10.13 -12.04
C ALA A 133 3.34 -9.52 -13.26
N ARG A 134 2.46 -10.28 -13.90
CA ARG A 134 1.64 -9.78 -14.99
C ARG A 134 0.59 -8.81 -14.46
N ILE A 135 0.55 -7.60 -15.01
CA ILE A 135 -0.35 -6.54 -14.57
C ILE A 135 -1.56 -6.48 -15.50
N VAL A 136 -2.75 -6.65 -14.93
CA VAL A 136 -4.04 -6.50 -15.60
C VAL A 136 -4.77 -5.30 -14.98
N ARG A 137 -4.99 -4.24 -15.76
CA ARG A 137 -5.74 -3.07 -15.28
C ARG A 137 -7.23 -3.30 -15.47
N TYR A 138 -8.02 -2.97 -14.46
CA TYR A 138 -9.48 -2.92 -14.55
C TYR A 138 -9.98 -1.48 -14.42
N GLY A 139 -11.17 -1.22 -14.99
CA GLY A 139 -11.77 0.11 -15.01
C GLY A 139 -12.01 0.64 -13.61
N HIS A 140 -11.81 1.94 -13.42
CA HIS A 140 -11.88 2.62 -12.14
C HIS A 140 -13.18 2.32 -11.38
N CYS A 141 -13.04 1.90 -10.11
CA CYS A 141 -14.14 1.53 -9.22
C CYS A 141 -15.18 0.60 -9.88
N ASN A 142 -14.73 -0.32 -10.76
CA ASN A 142 -15.62 -1.19 -11.54
C ASN A 142 -15.47 -2.68 -11.20
N PRO A 143 -16.19 -3.20 -10.18
CA PRO A 143 -16.14 -4.62 -9.82
C PRO A 143 -16.55 -5.58 -10.95
N LYS A 144 -17.47 -5.17 -11.83
CA LYS A 144 -17.90 -6.01 -12.97
C LYS A 144 -16.76 -6.20 -13.97
N ASP A 145 -15.99 -5.16 -14.27
CA ASP A 145 -14.84 -5.27 -15.16
C ASP A 145 -13.73 -6.08 -14.49
N LEU A 146 -13.48 -5.88 -13.18
CA LEU A 146 -12.56 -6.68 -12.40
C LEU A 146 -12.92 -8.18 -12.49
N GLN A 147 -14.15 -8.53 -12.18
CA GLN A 147 -14.62 -9.92 -12.22
C GLN A 147 -14.45 -10.54 -13.61
N LYS A 148 -14.80 -9.80 -14.66
CA LYS A 148 -14.62 -10.25 -16.05
C LYS A 148 -13.15 -10.55 -16.34
N LYS A 149 -12.25 -9.63 -15.99
CA LYS A 149 -10.81 -9.78 -16.25
C LYS A 149 -10.19 -10.93 -15.48
N ILE A 150 -10.62 -11.18 -14.24
CA ILE A 150 -10.16 -12.35 -13.49
C ILE A 150 -10.66 -13.65 -14.16
N ALA A 151 -11.92 -13.69 -14.59
CA ALA A 151 -12.47 -14.86 -15.27
C ALA A 151 -11.73 -15.15 -16.58
N ASP A 152 -11.45 -14.13 -17.40
CA ASP A 152 -10.71 -14.27 -18.65
C ASP A 152 -9.29 -14.82 -18.39
N GLU A 153 -8.59 -14.36 -17.35
CA GLU A 153 -7.26 -14.86 -16.96
C GLU A 153 -7.29 -16.33 -16.52
N THR A 154 -8.27 -16.69 -15.69
CA THR A 154 -8.40 -18.07 -15.21
C THR A 154 -8.73 -19.04 -16.33
N LEU A 155 -9.49 -18.63 -17.34
CA LEU A 155 -9.76 -19.44 -18.53
C LEU A 155 -8.51 -19.66 -19.39
N VAL A 156 -7.68 -18.62 -19.56
CA VAL A 156 -6.40 -18.71 -20.32
C VAL A 156 -5.42 -19.65 -19.63
N SER A 157 -5.31 -19.60 -18.30
CA SER A 157 -4.43 -20.48 -17.54
C SER A 157 -4.87 -21.95 -17.63
N HIS A 158 -6.18 -22.24 -17.66
CA HIS A 158 -6.72 -23.60 -17.83
C HIS A 158 -6.54 -24.13 -19.27
N SER A 159 -6.54 -23.27 -20.28
CA SER A 159 -6.33 -23.69 -21.67
C SER A 159 -4.88 -24.06 -21.98
N SER A 160 -3.92 -23.43 -21.29
CA SER A 160 -2.50 -23.76 -21.40
C SER A 160 -2.08 -25.01 -20.61
N THR A 161 -2.90 -25.44 -19.62
CA THR A 161 -2.61 -26.60 -18.76
C THR A 161 -3.19 -27.92 -19.30
N LYS A 162 -3.88 -27.94 -20.46
CA LYS A 162 -4.34 -29.20 -21.09
C LYS A 162 -3.23 -30.16 -21.54
N ARG A 163 -1.99 -29.97 -21.10
CA ARG A 163 -0.85 -30.87 -21.35
C ARG A 163 -0.27 -31.56 -20.10
N SER A 164 -0.87 -31.53 -18.94
CA SER A 164 -0.58 -32.52 -17.88
C SER A 164 -1.64 -32.47 -16.79
N GLY A 165 -2.34 -33.59 -16.59
CA GLY A 165 -3.35 -33.75 -15.54
C GLY A 165 -2.74 -33.75 -14.16
N ASN A 166 -3.40 -33.08 -13.29
CA ASN A 166 -3.62 -33.20 -11.84
C ASN A 166 -3.70 -31.81 -11.22
N THR A 167 -4.88 -31.45 -10.73
CA THR A 167 -5.11 -30.25 -9.94
C THR A 167 -4.87 -30.62 -8.47
N PRO A 168 -3.91 -30.04 -7.77
CA PRO A 168 -3.82 -30.13 -6.31
C PRO A 168 -4.73 -29.11 -5.63
N PRO A 169 -5.19 -29.35 -4.39
CA PRO A 169 -6.08 -28.47 -3.66
C PRO A 169 -5.39 -27.19 -3.20
N LEU A 170 -6.21 -26.14 -3.00
CA LEU A 170 -5.87 -24.83 -2.46
C LEU A 170 -4.99 -24.93 -1.20
N SER A 171 -3.93 -24.15 -1.16
CA SER A 171 -2.97 -24.09 -0.04
C SER A 171 -3.64 -23.62 1.26
N PRO A 172 -3.25 -24.15 2.43
CA PRO A 172 -3.73 -23.71 3.73
C PRO A 172 -3.20 -22.30 4.08
N PRO A 173 -3.86 -21.58 5.02
CA PRO A 173 -3.43 -20.28 5.49
C PRO A 173 -2.04 -20.33 6.13
N LEU A 174 -1.26 -19.28 5.91
CA LEU A 174 0.10 -19.11 6.44
C LEU A 174 0.10 -19.24 7.96
N GLN A 175 0.67 -20.29 8.50
CA GLN A 175 1.02 -20.38 9.91
C GLN A 175 2.31 -19.60 10.14
N GLY A 176 2.28 -18.65 11.08
CA GLY A 176 3.42 -17.86 11.49
C GLY A 176 4.58 -18.74 11.98
N GLY A 177 5.74 -18.55 11.41
CA GLY A 177 6.98 -19.21 11.79
C GLY A 177 8.18 -18.30 11.53
N GLU A 178 9.09 -18.30 12.48
CA GLU A 178 10.30 -17.48 12.50
C GLU A 178 11.17 -17.63 11.24
N GLY A 179 11.61 -16.51 10.76
CA GLY A 179 12.65 -16.14 9.84
C GLY A 179 13.46 -17.20 9.11
N GLY A 180 13.41 -17.13 7.82
CA GLY A 180 14.34 -17.78 6.91
C GLY A 180 13.69 -17.84 5.54
N VAL A 181 14.35 -17.28 4.53
CA VAL A 181 14.01 -17.57 3.14
C VAL A 181 14.38 -19.04 2.93
N GLU A 182 13.49 -19.95 3.24
CA GLU A 182 13.65 -21.33 2.83
C GLU A 182 13.60 -21.37 1.31
N ASN A 183 14.72 -21.78 0.71
CA ASN A 183 14.77 -22.18 -0.68
C ASN A 183 13.76 -23.31 -0.87
N LEU A 184 12.65 -23.02 -1.53
CA LEU A 184 11.69 -24.04 -1.98
C LEU A 184 12.43 -25.09 -2.79
N PRO A 185 12.20 -26.38 -2.54
CA PRO A 185 12.87 -27.43 -3.31
C PRO A 185 12.56 -27.29 -4.80
N PRO A 186 13.53 -27.53 -5.68
CA PRO A 186 13.33 -27.45 -7.12
C PRO A 186 12.32 -28.52 -7.54
N GLY A 187 11.09 -28.10 -7.93
CA GLY A 187 10.07 -29.02 -8.45
C GLY A 187 8.62 -28.72 -8.03
N GLU A 188 8.34 -27.86 -7.07
CA GLU A 188 6.97 -27.45 -6.79
C GLU A 188 6.46 -26.49 -7.86
N LYS A 189 5.36 -26.86 -8.52
CA LYS A 189 4.66 -26.00 -9.48
C LYS A 189 4.28 -24.70 -8.75
N LYS A 190 4.84 -23.58 -9.19
CA LYS A 190 4.37 -22.24 -8.79
C LYS A 190 2.85 -22.18 -8.99
N THR A 191 2.10 -22.10 -7.89
CA THR A 191 0.70 -21.72 -7.95
C THR A 191 0.68 -20.25 -8.34
N ASN A 192 0.08 -19.89 -9.48
CA ASN A 192 -0.05 -18.51 -9.90
C ASN A 192 -0.93 -17.77 -8.88
N ARG A 193 -0.33 -16.88 -8.10
CA ARG A 193 -1.07 -16.05 -7.14
C ARG A 193 -1.82 -14.97 -7.88
N LEU A 194 -3.01 -14.64 -7.37
CA LEU A 194 -3.79 -13.51 -7.84
C LEU A 194 -3.77 -12.45 -6.75
N LEU A 195 -3.40 -11.23 -7.10
CA LEU A 195 -3.46 -10.06 -6.22
C LEU A 195 -4.42 -9.04 -6.82
N ILE A 196 -5.41 -8.61 -6.06
CA ILE A 196 -6.24 -7.45 -6.38
C ILE A 196 -5.74 -6.28 -5.54
N ILE A 197 -5.42 -5.16 -6.18
CA ILE A 197 -4.92 -3.97 -5.48
C ILE A 197 -5.67 -2.71 -5.91
N THR A 198 -6.04 -1.89 -4.92
CA THR A 198 -6.74 -0.63 -5.11
C THR A 198 -6.35 0.38 -4.05
N ASP A 199 -6.41 1.69 -4.36
CA ASP A 199 -6.54 2.71 -3.34
C ASP A 199 -7.88 2.54 -2.62
N GLY A 200 -7.95 2.82 -1.32
CA GLY A 200 -9.20 2.88 -0.56
C GLY A 200 -9.98 4.15 -0.86
N VAL A 201 -9.25 5.25 -0.92
CA VAL A 201 -9.75 6.58 -1.35
C VAL A 201 -8.77 7.14 -2.38
N PHE A 202 -9.27 7.45 -3.55
CA PHE A 202 -8.48 8.01 -4.65
C PHE A 202 -8.26 9.51 -4.44
N SER A 203 -7.02 9.93 -4.25
CA SER A 203 -6.66 11.28 -3.80
C SER A 203 -7.05 12.41 -4.74
N MET A 204 -7.08 12.15 -6.03
CA MET A 204 -7.34 13.16 -7.06
C MET A 204 -8.83 13.32 -7.34
N GLU A 205 -9.57 12.22 -7.37
CA GLU A 205 -10.98 12.12 -7.69
C GLU A 205 -11.86 12.24 -6.44
N GLY A 206 -11.38 11.76 -5.29
CA GLY A 206 -12.12 11.67 -4.04
C GLY A 206 -13.06 10.47 -3.99
N ASP A 207 -12.99 9.59 -4.96
CA ASP A 207 -13.81 8.39 -5.03
C ASP A 207 -13.37 7.36 -3.97
N ILE A 208 -14.34 6.61 -3.46
CA ILE A 208 -14.12 5.52 -2.49
C ILE A 208 -14.24 4.20 -3.24
N ALA A 209 -13.24 3.34 -3.09
CA ALA A 209 -13.28 2.01 -3.70
C ALA A 209 -14.46 1.17 -3.18
N PRO A 210 -15.13 0.42 -4.05
CA PRO A 210 -16.22 -0.51 -3.66
C PRO A 210 -15.62 -1.77 -3.03
N LEU A 211 -15.00 -1.62 -1.83
CA LEU A 211 -14.26 -2.69 -1.16
C LEU A 211 -15.08 -3.94 -0.86
N PRO A 212 -16.38 -3.85 -0.44
CA PRO A 212 -17.18 -5.05 -0.20
C PRO A 212 -17.27 -5.94 -1.44
N GLU A 213 -17.56 -5.37 -2.60
CA GLU A 213 -17.68 -6.09 -3.86
C GLU A 213 -16.32 -6.64 -4.34
N ILE A 214 -15.24 -5.88 -4.12
CA ILE A 214 -13.88 -6.31 -4.45
C ILE A 214 -13.48 -7.52 -3.60
N VAL A 215 -13.77 -7.51 -2.29
CA VAL A 215 -13.47 -8.62 -1.37
C VAL A 215 -14.29 -9.86 -1.74
N GLU A 216 -15.60 -9.70 -2.06
CA GLU A 216 -16.45 -10.81 -2.51
C GLU A 216 -15.86 -11.49 -3.77
N ILE A 217 -15.37 -10.68 -4.71
CA ILE A 217 -14.69 -11.21 -5.91
C ILE A 217 -13.37 -11.90 -5.53
N ALA A 218 -12.57 -11.29 -4.65
CA ALA A 218 -11.31 -11.87 -4.19
C ALA A 218 -11.53 -13.25 -3.55
N ASP A 219 -12.48 -13.36 -2.65
CA ASP A 219 -12.84 -14.62 -1.98
C ASP A 219 -13.29 -15.69 -3.00
N LYS A 220 -14.10 -15.30 -3.96
CA LYS A 220 -14.60 -16.20 -5.02
C LYS A 220 -13.47 -16.82 -5.86
N TYR A 221 -12.41 -16.08 -6.12
CA TYR A 221 -11.30 -16.51 -6.97
C TYR A 221 -10.03 -16.88 -6.19
N GLY A 222 -10.06 -16.83 -4.86
CA GLY A 222 -8.89 -17.09 -4.00
C GLY A 222 -7.77 -16.06 -4.20
N ALA A 223 -8.12 -14.82 -4.49
CA ALA A 223 -7.17 -13.74 -4.69
C ALA A 223 -6.84 -13.05 -3.35
N ILE A 224 -5.60 -12.58 -3.23
CA ILE A 224 -5.18 -11.70 -2.13
C ILE A 224 -5.72 -10.29 -2.43
N THR A 225 -6.28 -9.62 -1.43
CA THR A 225 -6.68 -8.21 -1.53
C THR A 225 -5.67 -7.33 -0.81
N MET A 226 -5.19 -6.30 -1.50
CA MET A 226 -4.35 -5.23 -0.92
C MET A 226 -5.04 -3.88 -1.14
N VAL A 227 -5.14 -3.10 -0.07
CA VAL A 227 -5.75 -1.75 -0.10
C VAL A 227 -4.72 -0.73 0.37
N ASP A 228 -4.46 0.29 -0.44
CA ASP A 228 -3.73 1.48 -0.02
C ASP A 228 -4.73 2.47 0.61
N ASP A 229 -4.72 2.55 1.93
CA ASP A 229 -5.66 3.39 2.69
C ASP A 229 -5.03 4.71 3.17
N ALA A 230 -4.05 5.24 2.43
CA ALA A 230 -3.33 6.45 2.78
C ALA A 230 -4.23 7.68 3.00
N HIS A 231 -5.40 7.72 2.37
CA HIS A 231 -6.36 8.83 2.45
C HIS A 231 -7.61 8.51 3.28
N GLY A 232 -7.87 7.25 3.60
CA GLY A 232 -9.01 6.82 4.43
C GLY A 232 -8.66 6.63 5.90
N GLU A 233 -7.43 6.17 6.19
CA GLU A 233 -6.96 5.87 7.55
C GLU A 233 -7.10 7.07 8.50
N GLY A 234 -7.81 6.87 9.62
CA GLY A 234 -8.10 7.92 10.60
C GLY A 234 -9.23 8.87 10.19
N VAL A 235 -9.71 8.84 8.95
CA VAL A 235 -10.69 9.78 8.38
C VAL A 235 -12.04 9.10 8.16
N LEU A 236 -12.05 7.94 7.55
CA LEU A 236 -13.25 7.19 7.20
C LEU A 236 -13.50 6.02 8.15
N GLY A 237 -14.72 5.49 8.09
CA GLY A 237 -15.11 4.33 8.87
C GLY A 237 -15.32 4.60 10.35
N ARG A 238 -15.87 3.60 11.05
CA ARG A 238 -16.14 3.69 12.49
C ARG A 238 -14.83 3.65 13.28
N GLY A 239 -14.51 4.76 13.97
CA GLY A 239 -13.26 4.90 14.72
C GLY A 239 -12.03 5.16 13.85
N GLY A 240 -12.22 5.56 12.58
CA GLY A 240 -11.13 5.85 11.66
C GLY A 240 -10.37 4.60 11.18
N ARG A 241 -11.07 3.48 11.05
CA ARG A 241 -10.48 2.17 10.67
C ARG A 241 -11.11 1.63 9.42
#